data_7ba6ae1ab112a1c5204a3a3964dbae10
#
_entry.id   7ba6ae1ab112a1c5204a3a3964dbae10
#
_cell.length_a   1.000
_cell.length_b   1.000
_cell.length_c   1.000
_cell.angle_alpha   90.00
_cell.angle_beta   90.00
_cell.angle_gamma   90.00
#
_symmetry.space_group_name_H-M   'P 1'
#
loop_
_entity.id
_entity.type
_entity.pdbx_description
1 polymer ?
#
loop_
_entity_poly.entity_id
_entity_poly.type
_entity_poly.pdbx_seq_one_letter_code
_entity_poly.pdbx_strand_id
1 'polypeptide(L)'
;MTLFPLQVLLYKYIMSTFLSNLFTRKKLLWPGMTDVHTHLLPGVDDGFSSEKDSLAMLAFLEGQGVERIFLTPHIMADLAKNRKDNLRDRFEKFREDCAHIHIDLHLAAEYMLDECFYERMEEGLLSYDGKHVLVEVSCLQAPGDLFEKLYDIQLNGFVPVFAHPERYGFWKMEDLMKLKEHGCKFQLNLFSLAGFYGTLPRKTAGSLLKNGCYNYTGTDIHSLNYCRAYESFSLKNDQFEAVKLLIRANGEL
;
A
#
# COMPACT_ATOMS: atom_id res chain seq x y z
N MET A 1 19.19 13.55 -56.37
CA MET A 1 18.01 13.91 -55.53
C MET A 1 18.11 13.14 -54.26
N THR A 2 18.40 13.80 -53.18
CA THR A 2 18.86 13.25 -51.91
C THR A 2 17.69 12.75 -51.07
N LEU A 3 17.67 11.45 -50.76
CA LEU A 3 16.71 10.74 -49.87
C LEU A 3 16.96 11.01 -48.37
N PHE A 4 17.70 12.06 -48.03
CA PHE A 4 18.15 12.36 -46.68
C PHE A 4 17.14 13.06 -45.74
N PRO A 5 16.02 13.67 -46.16
CA PRO A 5 15.15 14.39 -45.22
C PRO A 5 14.12 13.51 -44.49
N LEU A 6 13.67 12.38 -45.10
CA LEU A 6 12.55 11.61 -44.55
C LEU A 6 12.96 10.74 -43.35
N GLN A 7 14.13 10.14 -43.41
CA GLN A 7 14.65 9.32 -42.31
C GLN A 7 14.98 10.17 -41.06
N VAL A 8 15.53 11.36 -41.26
CA VAL A 8 15.84 12.29 -40.16
C VAL A 8 14.56 12.84 -39.53
N LEU A 9 13.53 13.11 -40.36
CA LEU A 9 12.21 13.51 -39.86
C LEU A 9 11.52 12.40 -39.09
N LEU A 10 11.56 11.15 -39.58
CA LEU A 10 11.01 9.99 -38.90
C LEU A 10 11.73 9.70 -37.58
N TYR A 11 13.08 9.78 -37.57
CA TYR A 11 13.88 9.63 -36.37
C TYR A 11 13.58 10.72 -35.33
N LYS A 12 13.49 11.99 -35.75
CA LYS A 12 13.09 13.09 -34.87
C LYS A 12 11.68 12.96 -34.35
N TYR A 13 10.74 12.48 -35.16
CA TYR A 13 9.37 12.23 -34.75
C TYR A 13 9.31 11.07 -33.74
N ILE A 14 10.00 9.94 -33.98
CA ILE A 14 10.10 8.81 -33.08
C ILE A 14 10.77 9.21 -31.75
N MET A 15 11.89 9.95 -31.84
CA MET A 15 12.59 10.44 -30.64
C MET A 15 11.77 11.47 -29.87
N SER A 16 11.05 12.36 -30.55
CA SER A 16 10.15 13.34 -29.93
C SER A 16 8.97 12.65 -29.23
N THR A 17 8.37 11.66 -29.90
CA THR A 17 7.25 10.87 -29.32
C THR A 17 7.74 9.99 -28.15
N PHE A 18 8.93 9.40 -28.28
CA PHE A 18 9.55 8.63 -27.19
C PHE A 18 9.90 9.53 -26.00
N LEU A 19 10.49 10.70 -26.23
CA LEU A 19 10.80 11.69 -25.19
C LEU A 19 9.53 12.29 -24.57
N SER A 20 8.50 12.60 -25.37
CA SER A 20 7.24 13.10 -24.81
C SER A 20 6.55 12.06 -23.93
N ASN A 21 6.59 10.78 -24.30
CA ASN A 21 6.05 9.69 -23.48
C ASN A 21 6.84 9.46 -22.17
N LEU A 22 8.16 9.75 -22.16
CA LEU A 22 8.99 9.69 -20.95
C LEU A 22 8.70 10.82 -19.96
N PHE A 23 8.21 11.97 -20.45
CA PHE A 23 7.96 13.17 -19.62
C PHE A 23 6.49 13.45 -19.35
N THR A 24 5.55 12.77 -20.02
CA THR A 24 4.12 12.91 -19.72
C THR A 24 3.79 12.25 -18.38
N ARG A 25 3.25 13.04 -17.46
CA ARG A 25 2.68 12.51 -16.22
C ARG A 25 1.21 12.18 -16.45
N LYS A 26 0.78 11.01 -16.06
CA LYS A 26 -0.62 10.61 -16.09
C LYS A 26 -1.21 10.75 -14.69
N LYS A 27 -2.39 11.35 -14.61
CA LYS A 27 -3.18 11.29 -13.39
C LYS A 27 -3.68 9.86 -13.23
N LEU A 28 -3.47 9.26 -12.09
CA LEU A 28 -4.02 7.95 -11.79
C LEU A 28 -5.52 8.14 -11.56
N LEU A 29 -6.31 7.49 -12.40
CA LEU A 29 -7.72 7.28 -12.15
C LEU A 29 -7.83 5.96 -11.38
N TRP A 30 -8.69 5.93 -10.40
CA TRP A 30 -8.85 4.83 -9.46
C TRP A 30 -10.02 3.86 -9.76
N PRO A 31 -10.73 3.91 -10.92
CA PRO A 31 -11.86 3.05 -11.20
C PRO A 31 -11.49 1.57 -11.06
N GLY A 32 -12.27 0.86 -10.25
CA GLY A 32 -12.04 -0.55 -9.97
C GLY A 32 -10.90 -0.85 -8.99
N MET A 33 -10.36 0.18 -8.30
CA MET A 33 -9.27 -0.03 -7.35
C MET A 33 -9.76 -0.78 -6.11
N THR A 34 -9.02 -1.82 -5.73
CA THR A 34 -9.00 -2.36 -4.36
C THR A 34 -7.82 -1.71 -3.62
N ASP A 35 -8.10 -0.98 -2.53
CA ASP A 35 -7.07 -0.45 -1.65
C ASP A 35 -6.81 -1.42 -0.51
N VAL A 36 -5.59 -1.94 -0.43
CA VAL A 36 -5.26 -3.00 0.54
C VAL A 36 -4.64 -2.48 1.83
N HIS A 37 -4.50 -1.16 1.99
CA HIS A 37 -3.86 -0.59 3.18
C HIS A 37 -4.44 0.78 3.51
N THR A 38 -5.27 0.87 4.56
CA THR A 38 -5.89 2.11 5.02
C THR A 38 -6.15 2.10 6.53
N HIS A 39 -6.08 3.28 7.16
CA HIS A 39 -6.38 3.48 8.59
C HIS A 39 -7.71 4.22 8.78
N LEU A 40 -8.75 3.73 8.08
CA LEU A 40 -10.08 4.33 8.04
C LEU A 40 -11.02 3.89 9.18
N LEU A 41 -10.64 2.87 9.98
CA LEU A 41 -11.45 2.48 11.14
C LEU A 41 -11.31 3.53 12.24
N PRO A 42 -12.39 4.28 12.60
CA PRO A 42 -12.23 5.48 13.42
C PRO A 42 -11.88 5.19 14.89
N GLY A 43 -10.93 5.94 15.43
CA GLY A 43 -10.59 5.99 16.85
C GLY A 43 -9.96 4.73 17.42
N VAL A 44 -9.25 3.97 16.57
CA VAL A 44 -8.55 2.74 17.01
C VAL A 44 -7.03 2.90 16.99
N ASP A 45 -6.48 3.72 16.10
CA ASP A 45 -5.05 3.95 15.93
C ASP A 45 -4.75 5.44 15.63
N ASP A 46 -3.61 5.73 15.01
CA ASP A 46 -3.19 7.07 14.60
C ASP A 46 -3.82 7.55 13.27
N GLY A 47 -4.71 6.75 12.70
CA GLY A 47 -5.51 7.13 11.55
C GLY A 47 -6.64 8.11 11.88
N PHE A 48 -7.84 7.84 11.37
CA PHE A 48 -9.00 8.72 11.58
C PHE A 48 -9.51 8.64 13.02
N SER A 49 -9.51 9.78 13.72
CA SER A 49 -10.01 9.86 15.10
C SER A 49 -11.52 9.96 15.20
N SER A 50 -12.21 10.40 14.12
CA SER A 50 -13.66 10.59 14.10
C SER A 50 -14.31 9.81 12.96
N GLU A 51 -15.48 9.23 13.25
CA GLU A 51 -16.33 8.57 12.26
C GLU A 51 -16.73 9.51 11.12
N LYS A 52 -17.05 10.77 11.45
CA LYS A 52 -17.40 11.78 10.45
C LYS A 52 -16.30 11.96 9.40
N ASP A 53 -15.05 12.00 9.80
CA ASP A 53 -13.92 12.20 8.88
C ASP A 53 -13.63 10.93 8.08
N SER A 54 -13.80 9.75 8.70
CA SER A 54 -13.73 8.46 7.99
C SER A 54 -14.79 8.36 6.91
N LEU A 55 -16.05 8.66 7.21
CA LEU A 55 -17.14 8.66 6.25
C LEU A 55 -16.92 9.69 5.11
N ALA A 56 -16.39 10.88 5.45
CA ALA A 56 -16.04 11.88 4.44
C ALA A 56 -14.94 11.40 3.50
N MET A 57 -13.93 10.67 4.00
CA MET A 57 -12.89 10.07 3.18
C MET A 57 -13.46 8.94 2.32
N LEU A 58 -14.30 8.06 2.87
CA LEU A 58 -14.93 6.99 2.10
C LEU A 58 -15.76 7.55 0.94
N ALA A 59 -16.59 8.58 1.20
CA ALA A 59 -17.36 9.25 0.14
C ALA A 59 -16.45 9.89 -0.93
N PHE A 60 -15.31 10.46 -0.53
CA PHE A 60 -14.30 10.96 -1.47
C PHE A 60 -13.73 9.84 -2.33
N LEU A 61 -13.33 8.71 -1.73
CA LEU A 61 -12.76 7.56 -2.43
C LEU A 61 -13.75 6.91 -3.39
N GLU A 62 -15.01 6.78 -2.98
CA GLU A 62 -16.11 6.34 -3.85
C GLU A 62 -16.24 7.24 -5.08
N GLY A 63 -16.21 8.56 -4.88
CA GLY A 63 -16.19 9.54 -5.97
C GLY A 63 -14.96 9.47 -6.89
N GLN A 64 -13.86 8.89 -6.43
CA GLN A 64 -12.68 8.60 -7.25
C GLN A 64 -12.77 7.24 -7.97
N GLY A 65 -13.79 6.41 -7.69
CA GLY A 65 -14.00 5.10 -8.30
C GLY A 65 -13.28 3.94 -7.60
N VAL A 66 -12.92 4.09 -6.32
CA VAL A 66 -12.44 2.98 -5.50
C VAL A 66 -13.63 2.05 -5.21
N GLU A 67 -13.48 0.74 -5.44
CA GLU A 67 -14.56 -0.24 -5.33
C GLU A 67 -14.45 -1.12 -4.08
N ARG A 68 -13.24 -1.38 -3.59
CA ARG A 68 -13.00 -2.19 -2.39
C ARG A 68 -11.91 -1.57 -1.54
N ILE A 69 -12.07 -1.65 -0.24
CA ILE A 69 -11.09 -1.16 0.74
C ILE A 69 -10.92 -2.20 1.85
N PHE A 70 -9.67 -2.51 2.15
CA PHE A 70 -9.29 -3.18 3.40
C PHE A 70 -8.91 -2.12 4.45
N LEU A 71 -9.67 -2.10 5.54
CA LEU A 71 -9.29 -1.35 6.72
C LEU A 71 -8.25 -2.18 7.48
N THR A 72 -7.06 -1.63 7.64
CA THR A 72 -5.90 -2.32 8.21
C THR A 72 -5.34 -1.59 9.43
N PRO A 73 -6.14 -1.38 10.48
CA PRO A 73 -5.67 -0.70 11.67
C PRO A 73 -4.45 -1.40 12.26
N HIS A 74 -3.57 -0.61 12.89
CA HIS A 74 -2.41 -1.15 13.58
C HIS A 74 -2.78 -2.11 14.72
N ILE A 75 -2.06 -3.24 14.76
CA ILE A 75 -2.00 -4.14 15.93
C ILE A 75 -0.54 -4.16 16.39
N MET A 76 -0.27 -3.51 17.53
CA MET A 76 1.05 -3.31 18.09
C MET A 76 1.01 -3.21 19.62
N ALA A 77 2.15 -3.32 20.29
CA ALA A 77 2.25 -3.30 21.74
C ALA A 77 1.65 -2.03 22.37
N ASP A 78 1.92 -0.86 21.76
CA ASP A 78 1.45 0.44 22.25
C ASP A 78 -0.07 0.61 22.14
N LEU A 79 -0.73 -0.19 21.31
CA LEU A 79 -2.19 -0.20 21.11
C LEU A 79 -2.82 -1.46 21.72
N ALA A 80 -2.68 -1.65 23.03
CA ALA A 80 -3.08 -2.86 23.74
C ALA A 80 -4.56 -3.26 23.55
N LYS A 81 -5.44 -2.31 23.20
CA LYS A 81 -6.87 -2.55 22.91
C LYS A 81 -7.11 -3.07 21.50
N ASN A 82 -6.15 -2.90 20.59
CA ASN A 82 -6.26 -3.38 19.23
C ASN A 82 -5.94 -4.86 19.18
N ARG A 83 -6.97 -5.65 19.45
CA ARG A 83 -6.98 -7.10 19.34
C ARG A 83 -8.01 -7.52 18.31
N LYS A 84 -7.82 -8.66 17.73
CA LYS A 84 -8.65 -9.22 16.66
C LYS A 84 -10.15 -9.05 16.89
N ASP A 85 -10.65 -9.50 18.05
CA ASP A 85 -12.08 -9.48 18.33
C ASP A 85 -12.60 -8.06 18.57
N ASN A 86 -11.85 -7.22 19.28
CA ASN A 86 -12.21 -5.83 19.49
C ASN A 86 -12.27 -5.03 18.16
N LEU A 87 -11.34 -5.29 17.26
CA LEU A 87 -11.34 -4.64 15.95
C LEU A 87 -12.49 -5.14 15.07
N ARG A 88 -12.85 -6.42 15.15
CA ARG A 88 -14.04 -6.97 14.47
C ARG A 88 -15.32 -6.31 14.96
N ASP A 89 -15.52 -6.22 16.27
CA ASP A 89 -16.71 -5.58 16.85
C ASP A 89 -16.80 -4.09 16.42
N ARG A 90 -15.66 -3.39 16.41
CA ARG A 90 -15.59 -2.00 15.96
C ARG A 90 -15.87 -1.86 14.46
N PHE A 91 -15.34 -2.78 13.66
CA PHE A 91 -15.56 -2.78 12.21
C PHE A 91 -17.02 -3.07 11.86
N GLU A 92 -17.66 -4.08 12.47
CA GLU A 92 -19.06 -4.40 12.21
C GLU A 92 -19.97 -3.21 12.52
N LYS A 93 -19.73 -2.53 13.66
CA LYS A 93 -20.46 -1.32 14.00
C LYS A 93 -20.25 -0.21 12.97
N PHE A 94 -19.00 0.07 12.61
CA PHE A 94 -18.67 1.11 11.62
C PHE A 94 -19.25 0.77 10.23
N ARG A 95 -19.29 -0.49 9.86
CA ARG A 95 -19.88 -0.95 8.60
C ARG A 95 -21.40 -0.67 8.52
N GLU A 96 -22.12 -0.74 9.63
CA GLU A 96 -23.53 -0.35 9.71
C GLU A 96 -23.69 1.15 9.39
N ASP A 97 -22.80 2.00 9.92
CA ASP A 97 -22.82 3.44 9.66
C ASP A 97 -22.45 3.77 8.21
N CYS A 98 -21.71 2.89 7.54
CA CYS A 98 -21.34 2.98 6.14
C CYS A 98 -22.39 2.48 5.14
N ALA A 99 -23.63 2.14 5.56
CA ALA A 99 -24.64 1.52 4.69
C ALA A 99 -25.01 2.34 3.43
N HIS A 100 -24.68 3.63 3.40
CA HIS A 100 -24.91 4.53 2.26
C HIS A 100 -23.69 4.65 1.31
N ILE A 101 -22.56 4.02 1.65
CA ILE A 101 -21.34 3.98 0.86
C ILE A 101 -21.34 2.69 0.03
N HIS A 102 -21.03 2.77 -1.27
CA HIS A 102 -21.05 1.62 -2.18
C HIS A 102 -19.65 0.99 -2.39
N ILE A 103 -18.73 1.23 -1.46
CA ILE A 103 -17.42 0.57 -1.42
C ILE A 103 -17.56 -0.72 -0.62
N ASP A 104 -17.03 -1.81 -1.16
CA ASP A 104 -16.94 -3.10 -0.47
C ASP A 104 -15.86 -3.03 0.63
N LEU A 105 -16.29 -2.99 1.90
CA LEU A 105 -15.41 -2.79 3.05
C LEU A 105 -15.04 -4.13 3.71
N HIS A 106 -13.76 -4.34 3.91
CA HIS A 106 -13.19 -5.51 4.56
C HIS A 106 -12.28 -5.11 5.72
N LEU A 107 -12.16 -5.98 6.71
CA LEU A 107 -11.22 -5.82 7.81
C LEU A 107 -10.04 -6.78 7.64
N ALA A 108 -8.84 -6.21 7.65
CA ALA A 108 -7.58 -6.90 7.92
C ALA A 108 -6.87 -6.15 9.06
N ALA A 109 -5.56 -6.30 9.22
CA ALA A 109 -4.80 -5.50 10.17
C ALA A 109 -3.35 -5.38 9.71
N GLU A 110 -2.70 -4.27 10.05
CA GLU A 110 -1.27 -4.08 9.92
C GLU A 110 -0.60 -4.46 11.26
N TYR A 111 0.11 -5.58 11.24
CA TYR A 111 0.77 -6.11 12.42
C TYR A 111 2.19 -5.60 12.55
N MET A 112 2.47 -4.87 13.65
CA MET A 112 3.85 -4.59 14.05
C MET A 112 4.53 -5.89 14.50
N LEU A 113 5.69 -6.20 13.93
CA LEU A 113 6.51 -7.35 14.36
C LEU A 113 7.31 -7.00 15.62
N ASP A 114 6.62 -6.58 16.68
CA ASP A 114 7.14 -6.21 17.98
C ASP A 114 7.17 -7.39 18.99
N GLU A 115 7.36 -7.10 20.27
CA GLU A 115 7.41 -8.09 21.35
C GLU A 115 6.07 -8.78 21.61
N CYS A 116 4.93 -8.15 21.26
CA CYS A 116 3.59 -8.71 21.44
C CYS A 116 3.12 -9.55 20.24
N PHE A 117 3.90 -9.63 19.15
CA PHE A 117 3.46 -10.27 17.92
C PHE A 117 3.07 -11.74 18.09
N TYR A 118 3.83 -12.52 18.86
CA TYR A 118 3.52 -13.94 19.10
C TYR A 118 2.19 -14.15 19.82
N GLU A 119 1.89 -13.31 20.82
CA GLU A 119 0.59 -13.33 21.49
C GLU A 119 -0.56 -13.07 20.51
N ARG A 120 -0.38 -12.12 19.58
CA ARG A 120 -1.36 -11.81 18.54
C ARG A 120 -1.53 -12.96 17.54
N MET A 121 -0.46 -13.63 17.21
CA MET A 121 -0.48 -14.79 16.32
C MET A 121 -1.26 -15.97 16.93
N GLU A 122 -1.12 -16.22 18.25
CA GLU A 122 -1.88 -17.23 18.97
C GLU A 122 -3.40 -16.93 18.99
N GLU A 123 -3.80 -15.66 19.03
CA GLU A 123 -5.21 -15.23 18.90
C GLU A 123 -5.76 -15.44 17.48
N GLY A 124 -4.89 -15.73 16.53
CA GLY A 124 -5.18 -15.81 15.11
C GLY A 124 -5.16 -14.44 14.44
N LEU A 125 -4.61 -14.37 13.24
CA LEU A 125 -4.38 -13.12 12.53
C LEU A 125 -5.61 -12.70 11.69
N LEU A 126 -5.85 -11.39 11.61
CA LEU A 126 -6.71 -10.78 10.60
C LEU A 126 -5.91 -10.71 9.28
N SER A 127 -6.42 -11.34 8.25
CA SER A 127 -5.76 -11.46 6.95
C SER A 127 -6.68 -10.98 5.85
N TYR A 128 -6.16 -10.71 4.66
CA TYR A 128 -6.95 -10.27 3.52
C TYR A 128 -7.93 -11.36 3.04
N ASP A 129 -7.40 -12.56 2.84
CA ASP A 129 -8.09 -13.68 2.17
C ASP A 129 -7.99 -15.00 2.97
N GLY A 130 -7.74 -14.92 4.26
CA GLY A 130 -7.44 -16.09 5.10
C GLY A 130 -5.98 -16.56 5.04
N LYS A 131 -5.14 -15.92 4.23
CA LYS A 131 -3.76 -16.33 3.98
C LYS A 131 -2.74 -15.19 4.04
N HIS A 132 -3.01 -14.07 3.38
CA HIS A 132 -2.08 -12.95 3.29
C HIS A 132 -2.25 -12.01 4.49
N VAL A 133 -1.18 -11.74 5.21
CA VAL A 133 -1.16 -10.89 6.43
C VAL A 133 -0.22 -9.72 6.22
N LEU A 134 -0.74 -8.50 6.42
CA LEU A 134 0.05 -7.28 6.35
C LEU A 134 0.89 -7.15 7.63
N VAL A 135 2.20 -6.97 7.45
CA VAL A 135 3.16 -6.84 8.55
C VAL A 135 4.07 -5.65 8.34
N GLU A 136 4.48 -5.02 9.42
CA GLU A 136 5.43 -3.93 9.43
C GLU A 136 6.47 -4.06 10.54
N VAL A 137 7.51 -3.23 10.49
CA VAL A 137 8.47 -3.04 11.58
C VAL A 137 8.58 -1.56 11.94
N SER A 138 9.17 -1.27 13.09
CA SER A 138 9.44 0.13 13.46
C SER A 138 10.25 0.86 12.37
N CYS A 139 9.88 2.10 12.07
CA CYS A 139 10.63 2.95 11.14
C CYS A 139 12.04 3.30 11.66
N LEU A 140 12.36 3.01 12.92
CA LEU A 140 13.66 3.28 13.54
C LEU A 140 14.64 2.13 13.34
N GLN A 141 14.16 0.88 13.50
CA GLN A 141 14.99 -0.33 13.37
C GLN A 141 14.10 -1.57 13.23
N ALA A 142 14.64 -2.61 12.59
CA ALA A 142 14.01 -3.93 12.60
C ALA A 142 14.29 -4.66 13.93
N PRO A 143 13.35 -5.51 14.39
CA PRO A 143 13.61 -6.39 15.53
C PRO A 143 14.70 -7.42 15.20
N GLY A 144 15.46 -7.83 16.22
CA GLY A 144 16.56 -8.78 16.03
C GLY A 144 16.11 -10.18 15.57
N ASP A 145 14.87 -10.54 15.89
CA ASP A 145 14.22 -11.81 15.57
C ASP A 145 13.27 -11.72 14.34
N LEU A 146 13.45 -10.71 13.48
CA LEU A 146 12.59 -10.46 12.32
C LEU A 146 12.39 -11.71 11.45
N PHE A 147 13.50 -12.36 11.05
CA PHE A 147 13.43 -13.51 10.15
C PHE A 147 12.80 -14.75 10.82
N GLU A 148 12.94 -14.90 12.13
CA GLU A 148 12.26 -15.91 12.92
C GLU A 148 10.75 -15.68 12.91
N LYS A 149 10.29 -14.47 13.20
CA LYS A 149 8.87 -14.10 13.11
C LYS A 149 8.27 -14.32 11.72
N LEU A 150 9.00 -13.93 10.66
CA LEU A 150 8.56 -14.15 9.29
C LEU A 150 8.45 -15.65 8.93
N TYR A 151 9.37 -16.46 9.44
CA TYR A 151 9.33 -17.91 9.29
C TYR A 151 8.14 -18.52 10.04
N ASP A 152 7.87 -18.08 11.27
CA ASP A 152 6.76 -18.58 12.09
C ASP A 152 5.40 -18.19 11.48
N ILE A 153 5.27 -17.00 10.88
CA ILE A 153 4.07 -16.64 10.10
C ILE A 153 3.82 -17.69 9.01
N GLN A 154 4.87 -18.08 8.28
CA GLN A 154 4.75 -19.04 7.18
C GLN A 154 4.48 -20.47 7.68
N LEU A 155 5.07 -20.87 8.80
CA LEU A 155 4.77 -22.16 9.44
C LEU A 155 3.29 -22.27 9.86
N ASN A 156 2.66 -21.15 10.23
CA ASN A 156 1.24 -21.09 10.54
C ASN A 156 0.34 -20.97 9.30
N GLY A 157 0.91 -21.15 8.10
CA GLY A 157 0.16 -21.18 6.83
C GLY A 157 -0.12 -19.81 6.21
N PHE A 158 0.42 -18.74 6.78
CA PHE A 158 0.24 -17.38 6.25
C PHE A 158 1.37 -16.97 5.31
N VAL A 159 1.10 -15.96 4.49
CA VAL A 159 2.07 -15.30 3.62
C VAL A 159 2.26 -13.88 4.12
N PRO A 160 3.45 -13.50 4.61
CA PRO A 160 3.69 -12.14 5.06
C PRO A 160 3.72 -11.17 3.87
N VAL A 161 2.88 -10.13 3.94
CA VAL A 161 2.89 -8.97 3.05
C VAL A 161 3.55 -7.83 3.80
N PHE A 162 4.78 -7.48 3.41
CA PHE A 162 5.56 -6.45 4.08
C PHE A 162 5.11 -5.06 3.62
N ALA A 163 4.57 -4.29 4.55
CA ALA A 163 4.05 -2.95 4.31
C ALA A 163 5.18 -1.99 3.93
N HIS A 164 4.95 -1.17 2.94
CA HIS A 164 5.76 -0.01 2.54
C HIS A 164 7.28 -0.16 2.77
N PRO A 165 7.95 -1.21 2.24
CA PRO A 165 9.38 -1.47 2.49
C PRO A 165 10.29 -0.30 2.10
N GLU A 166 9.82 0.58 1.22
CA GLU A 166 10.53 1.79 0.82
C GLU A 166 10.66 2.85 1.92
N ARG A 167 9.87 2.77 3.00
CA ARG A 167 9.89 3.76 4.10
C ARG A 167 10.99 3.50 5.12
N TYR A 168 11.55 2.28 5.14
CA TYR A 168 12.58 1.91 6.11
C TYR A 168 13.96 2.38 5.68
N GLY A 169 14.34 3.59 6.09
CA GLY A 169 15.57 4.26 5.67
C GLY A 169 16.86 3.61 6.16
N PHE A 170 16.79 2.68 7.10
CA PHE A 170 17.94 1.93 7.62
C PHE A 170 18.31 0.71 6.76
N TRP A 171 17.44 0.25 5.85
CA TRP A 171 17.73 -0.87 4.95
C TRP A 171 18.27 -0.41 3.60
N LYS A 172 19.25 -1.17 3.13
CA LYS A 172 19.70 -1.10 1.75
C LYS A 172 18.85 -2.02 0.86
N MET A 173 19.00 -1.88 -0.44
CA MET A 173 18.30 -2.74 -1.42
C MET A 173 18.58 -4.23 -1.17
N GLU A 174 19.81 -4.58 -0.80
CA GLU A 174 20.22 -5.97 -0.51
C GLU A 174 19.44 -6.56 0.66
N ASP A 175 19.18 -5.76 1.71
CA ASP A 175 18.42 -6.20 2.88
C ASP A 175 16.95 -6.40 2.53
N LEU A 176 16.37 -5.53 1.72
CA LEU A 176 15.01 -5.69 1.20
C LEU A 176 14.88 -6.96 0.31
N MET A 177 15.90 -7.26 -0.49
CA MET A 177 15.88 -8.49 -1.30
C MET A 177 15.91 -9.75 -0.44
N LYS A 178 16.63 -9.76 0.69
CA LYS A 178 16.60 -10.88 1.65
C LYS A 178 15.18 -11.16 2.16
N LEU A 179 14.36 -10.12 2.43
CA LEU A 179 12.96 -10.33 2.82
C LEU A 179 12.18 -11.07 1.73
N LYS A 180 12.40 -10.73 0.46
CA LYS A 180 11.77 -11.44 -0.65
C LYS A 180 12.23 -12.88 -0.80
N GLU A 181 13.54 -13.13 -0.60
CA GLU A 181 14.11 -14.48 -0.60
C GLU A 181 13.50 -15.34 0.53
N HIS A 182 13.13 -14.72 1.65
CA HIS A 182 12.40 -15.36 2.74
C HIS A 182 10.87 -15.40 2.53
N GLY A 183 10.39 -15.24 1.31
CA GLY A 183 8.98 -15.45 0.95
C GLY A 183 8.05 -14.27 1.17
N CYS A 184 8.54 -13.11 1.63
CA CYS A 184 7.69 -11.93 1.81
C CYS A 184 7.18 -11.39 0.48
N LYS A 185 5.91 -11.03 0.44
CA LYS A 185 5.34 -10.14 -0.56
C LYS A 185 5.57 -8.69 -0.15
N PHE A 186 5.64 -7.77 -1.12
CA PHE A 186 5.81 -6.34 -0.82
C PHE A 186 4.58 -5.54 -1.23
N GLN A 187 4.12 -4.68 -0.34
CA GLN A 187 3.08 -3.70 -0.61
C GLN A 187 3.72 -2.31 -0.78
N LEU A 188 3.49 -1.69 -1.94
CA LEU A 188 3.90 -0.32 -2.25
C LEU A 188 2.94 0.67 -1.59
N ASN A 189 3.45 1.66 -0.85
CA ASN A 189 2.66 2.85 -0.52
C ASN A 189 2.65 3.81 -1.72
N LEU A 190 1.48 4.05 -2.31
CA LEU A 190 1.34 4.87 -3.52
C LEU A 190 1.87 6.28 -3.35
N PHE A 191 1.65 6.90 -2.19
CA PHE A 191 2.08 8.26 -1.93
C PHE A 191 3.61 8.39 -1.74
N SER A 192 4.33 7.28 -1.53
CA SER A 192 5.79 7.28 -1.59
C SER A 192 6.29 7.68 -2.97
N LEU A 193 5.64 7.22 -4.06
CA LEU A 193 6.01 7.61 -5.44
C LEU A 193 5.79 9.11 -5.70
N ALA A 194 4.80 9.72 -5.06
CA ALA A 194 4.54 11.15 -5.13
C ALA A 194 5.57 11.97 -4.32
N GLY A 195 6.30 11.34 -3.41
CA GLY A 195 7.25 11.99 -2.51
C GLY A 195 6.63 12.53 -1.22
N PHE A 196 5.43 12.06 -0.86
CA PHE A 196 4.72 12.46 0.36
C PHE A 196 5.56 12.19 1.62
N TYR A 197 6.30 11.09 1.65
CA TYR A 197 7.19 10.69 2.73
C TYR A 197 8.65 11.13 2.54
N GLY A 198 8.89 12.04 1.57
CA GLY A 198 10.21 12.60 1.32
C GLY A 198 10.98 11.92 0.18
N THR A 199 12.23 12.37 0.03
CA THR A 199 13.06 12.03 -1.15
C THR A 199 13.55 10.58 -1.13
N LEU A 200 13.94 10.06 0.05
CA LEU A 200 14.50 8.72 0.17
C LEU A 200 13.43 7.65 -0.11
N PRO A 201 12.26 7.63 0.56
CA PRO A 201 11.17 6.71 0.23
C PRO A 201 10.78 6.77 -1.25
N ARG A 202 10.69 7.97 -1.83
CA ARG A 202 10.37 8.13 -3.25
C ARG A 202 11.38 7.45 -4.18
N LYS A 203 12.68 7.60 -3.90
CA LYS A 203 13.73 6.97 -4.70
C LYS A 203 13.72 5.45 -4.55
N THR A 204 13.57 4.95 -3.32
CA THR A 204 13.50 3.52 -3.04
C THR A 204 12.26 2.90 -3.67
N ALA A 205 11.07 3.53 -3.52
CA ALA A 205 9.84 3.10 -4.18
C ALA A 205 10.00 3.00 -5.70
N GLY A 206 10.55 4.02 -6.32
CA GLY A 206 10.80 4.02 -7.77
C GLY A 206 11.76 2.91 -8.22
N SER A 207 12.79 2.62 -7.42
CA SER A 207 13.75 1.55 -7.71
C SER A 207 13.10 0.17 -7.56
N LEU A 208 12.40 -0.10 -6.45
CA LEU A 208 11.69 -1.36 -6.22
C LEU A 208 10.61 -1.60 -7.27
N LEU A 209 9.85 -0.56 -7.67
CA LEU A 209 8.83 -0.65 -8.70
C LEU A 209 9.45 -1.00 -10.06
N LYS A 210 10.53 -0.32 -10.45
CA LYS A 210 11.24 -0.59 -11.71
C LYS A 210 11.77 -2.02 -11.79
N ASN A 211 12.17 -2.60 -10.66
CA ASN A 211 12.70 -3.97 -10.58
C ASN A 211 11.58 -5.03 -10.36
N GLY A 212 10.29 -4.64 -10.39
CA GLY A 212 9.16 -5.57 -10.22
C GLY A 212 9.11 -6.23 -8.85
N CYS A 213 9.60 -5.54 -7.82
CA CYS A 213 9.69 -6.11 -6.47
C CYS A 213 8.36 -6.11 -5.72
N TYR A 214 7.41 -5.23 -6.07
CA TYR A 214 6.11 -5.15 -5.41
C TYR A 214 5.13 -6.20 -5.93
N ASN A 215 4.25 -6.63 -5.05
CA ASN A 215 3.16 -7.55 -5.34
C ASN A 215 1.80 -6.83 -5.25
N TYR A 216 1.66 -5.91 -4.31
CA TYR A 216 0.44 -5.19 -4.00
C TYR A 216 0.72 -3.70 -3.83
N THR A 217 -0.34 -2.89 -3.77
CA THR A 217 -0.25 -1.45 -3.51
C THR A 217 -1.40 -0.96 -2.64
N GLY A 218 -1.13 -0.03 -1.75
CA GLY A 218 -2.13 0.61 -0.90
C GLY A 218 -1.82 2.08 -0.71
N THR A 219 -2.75 2.80 -0.10
CA THR A 219 -2.61 4.24 0.10
C THR A 219 -2.07 4.62 1.46
N ASP A 220 -2.31 3.77 2.45
CA ASP A 220 -1.90 4.04 3.84
C ASP A 220 -2.45 5.40 4.33
N ILE A 221 -3.74 5.62 4.04
CA ILE A 221 -4.43 6.87 4.35
C ILE A 221 -4.73 6.97 5.84
N HIS A 222 -4.31 8.10 6.46
CA HIS A 222 -4.51 8.38 7.88
C HIS A 222 -5.37 9.63 8.16
N SER A 223 -5.65 10.48 7.17
CA SER A 223 -6.37 11.72 7.39
C SER A 223 -6.95 12.32 6.12
N LEU A 224 -7.84 13.31 6.25
CA LEU A 224 -8.40 14.06 5.12
C LEU A 224 -7.35 14.85 4.31
N ASN A 225 -6.15 15.06 4.85
CA ASN A 225 -5.07 15.70 4.08
C ASN A 225 -4.68 14.93 2.83
N TYR A 226 -4.92 13.63 2.81
CA TYR A 226 -4.67 12.78 1.64
C TYR A 226 -5.58 13.10 0.45
N CYS A 227 -6.76 13.73 0.63
CA CYS A 227 -7.60 14.17 -0.49
C CYS A 227 -6.83 15.05 -1.47
N ARG A 228 -6.06 16.04 -0.96
CA ARG A 228 -5.22 16.91 -1.81
C ARG A 228 -4.09 16.15 -2.48
N ALA A 229 -3.49 15.19 -1.78
CA ALA A 229 -2.46 14.33 -2.35
C ALA A 229 -3.01 13.48 -3.49
N TYR A 230 -4.22 12.94 -3.36
CA TYR A 230 -4.95 12.23 -4.41
C TYR A 230 -5.20 13.10 -5.64
N GLU A 231 -5.72 14.30 -5.45
CA GLU A 231 -6.04 15.22 -6.54
C GLU A 231 -4.81 15.65 -7.36
N SER A 232 -3.66 15.77 -6.69
CA SER A 232 -2.39 16.16 -7.30
C SER A 232 -1.54 14.97 -7.76
N PHE A 233 -1.95 13.74 -7.45
CA PHE A 233 -1.18 12.54 -7.72
C PHE A 233 -0.99 12.31 -9.21
N SER A 234 0.25 12.18 -9.64
CA SER A 234 0.59 11.91 -11.02
C SER A 234 1.88 11.11 -11.13
N LEU A 235 1.89 10.15 -12.02
CA LEU A 235 3.00 9.23 -12.27
C LEU A 235 3.61 9.45 -13.64
N LYS A 236 4.88 9.07 -13.80
CA LYS A 236 5.48 8.86 -15.11
C LYS A 236 4.81 7.66 -15.79
N ASN A 237 4.85 7.61 -17.13
CA ASN A 237 4.19 6.54 -17.89
C ASN A 237 4.59 5.12 -17.45
N ASP A 238 5.88 4.87 -17.26
CA ASP A 238 6.42 3.59 -16.83
C ASP A 238 5.92 3.19 -15.43
N GLN A 239 5.92 4.14 -14.51
CA GLN A 239 5.37 3.95 -13.17
C GLN A 239 3.86 3.71 -13.19
N PHE A 240 3.14 4.46 -14.04
CA PHE A 240 1.69 4.34 -14.19
C PHE A 240 1.29 2.93 -14.63
N GLU A 241 1.93 2.38 -15.66
CA GLU A 241 1.62 1.04 -16.15
C GLU A 241 1.99 -0.03 -15.11
N ALA A 242 3.11 0.12 -14.40
CA ALA A 242 3.49 -0.80 -13.32
C ALA A 242 2.48 -0.76 -12.15
N VAL A 243 2.07 0.43 -11.71
CA VAL A 243 1.06 0.58 -10.63
C VAL A 243 -0.29 0.00 -11.04
N LYS A 244 -0.72 0.13 -12.29
CA LYS A 244 -1.95 -0.50 -12.79
C LYS A 244 -1.92 -2.03 -12.65
N LEU A 245 -0.77 -2.67 -12.85
CA LEU A 245 -0.63 -4.11 -12.65
C LEU A 245 -0.79 -4.48 -11.16
N LEU A 246 -0.23 -3.66 -10.25
CA LEU A 246 -0.40 -3.87 -8.80
C LEU A 246 -1.86 -3.68 -8.37
N ILE A 247 -2.55 -2.66 -8.87
CA ILE A 247 -3.99 -2.45 -8.60
C ILE A 247 -4.82 -3.65 -9.06
N ARG A 248 -4.48 -4.27 -10.19
CA ARG A 248 -5.17 -5.50 -10.62
C ARG A 248 -4.87 -6.67 -9.70
N ALA A 249 -3.61 -6.83 -9.27
CA ALA A 249 -3.23 -7.89 -8.34
C ALA A 249 -3.91 -7.74 -6.96
N ASN A 250 -4.19 -6.51 -6.51
CA ASN A 250 -4.97 -6.27 -5.29
C ASN A 250 -6.37 -6.89 -5.36
N GLY A 251 -6.96 -6.97 -6.55
CA GLY A 251 -8.28 -7.58 -6.75
C GLY A 251 -8.32 -9.09 -6.52
N GLU A 252 -7.16 -9.74 -6.39
CA GLU A 252 -7.03 -11.17 -6.09
C GLU A 252 -7.01 -11.46 -4.58
N LEU A 253 -6.88 -10.42 -3.72
CA LEU A 253 -6.99 -10.48 -2.27
C LEU A 253 -8.44 -10.26 -1.85
#